data_af23692c55feed2e61ef7c7bf821e477
#
_entry.id   af23692c55feed2e61ef7c7bf821e477
#
_cell.length_a   1.000
_cell.length_b   1.000
_cell.length_c   1.000
_cell.angle_alpha   90.00
_cell.angle_beta   90.00
_cell.angle_gamma   90.00
#
_symmetry.space_group_name_H-M   'P 1'
#
loop_
_entity.id
_entity.type
_entity.pdbx_description
1 polymer ?
#
loop_
_entity_poly.entity_id
_entity_poly.type
_entity_poly.pdbx_seq_one_letter_code
_entity_poly.pdbx_strand_id
1 'polypeptide(L)'
;MNKRMGLDIGLLFRVYRYIRREKPDVVHTHLRAIMYIAFAIMRKNGVMHCHTVHNAADKEAGGSFISSGMRKFCFHHGWITPITISAESLHSFRKYYGMDAPMIFNGRNVDAGMLVSDEVKEQFKQYRHTNKTRVLISLARIDPVKRQTLLARVVMRLKREGYDLTVLFIGGERDAQMTAELRSYNDEAIQLLGELHNPLEYLKMGDAYALCSSYEGMPISLIEAIGVGCIPVCTPVGGIVDVVHNGENGFLSDGIGEESYYKTVKRFLSLTDVQ
;
A
#
# COMPACT_ATOMS: atom_id res chain seq x y z
N MET A 1 23.92 1.00 -4.27
CA MET A 1 24.40 1.03 -5.69
C MET A 1 23.53 1.99 -6.48
N ASN A 2 24.09 3.03 -7.08
CA ASN A 2 23.31 4.01 -7.83
C ASN A 2 22.91 3.42 -9.18
N LYS A 3 21.59 3.29 -9.42
CA LYS A 3 21.02 2.82 -10.68
C LYS A 3 20.85 4.02 -11.64
N ARG A 4 21.27 3.85 -12.90
CA ARG A 4 20.96 4.81 -13.99
C ARG A 4 19.51 4.66 -14.44
N MET A 5 18.92 5.71 -15.01
CA MET A 5 17.57 5.63 -15.60
C MET A 5 17.52 4.57 -16.71
N GLY A 6 16.45 3.79 -16.77
CA GLY A 6 16.29 2.69 -17.73
C GLY A 6 16.94 1.37 -17.30
N LEU A 7 17.30 0.53 -18.30
CA LEU A 7 17.99 -0.73 -18.10
C LEU A 7 19.51 -0.45 -17.97
N ASP A 8 20.04 -0.62 -16.75
CA ASP A 8 21.46 -0.42 -16.46
C ASP A 8 22.21 -1.77 -16.57
N ILE A 9 22.79 -2.06 -17.73
CA ILE A 9 23.56 -3.30 -17.98
C ILE A 9 24.77 -3.38 -17.04
N GLY A 10 25.43 -2.26 -16.75
CA GLY A 10 26.55 -2.22 -15.81
C GLY A 10 26.15 -2.62 -14.39
N LEU A 11 24.91 -2.41 -13.99
CA LEU A 11 24.38 -2.85 -12.69
C LEU A 11 24.33 -4.38 -12.58
N LEU A 12 24.04 -5.11 -13.66
CA LEU A 12 24.09 -6.58 -13.68
C LEU A 12 25.46 -7.09 -13.22
N PHE A 13 26.54 -6.53 -13.78
CA PHE A 13 27.92 -6.93 -13.43
C PHE A 13 28.30 -6.47 -12.01
N ARG A 14 27.87 -5.28 -11.58
CA ARG A 14 28.13 -4.79 -10.22
C ARG A 14 27.43 -5.66 -9.18
N VAL A 15 26.15 -6.02 -9.40
CA VAL A 15 25.40 -6.93 -8.52
C VAL A 15 26.03 -8.31 -8.47
N TYR A 16 26.40 -8.87 -9.62
CA TYR A 16 27.07 -10.17 -9.67
C TYR A 16 28.39 -10.17 -8.89
N ARG A 17 29.26 -9.15 -9.12
CA ARG A 17 30.52 -9.01 -8.35
C ARG A 17 30.28 -8.83 -6.86
N TYR A 18 29.26 -8.08 -6.49
CA TYR A 18 28.88 -7.87 -5.09
C TYR A 18 28.49 -9.20 -4.44
N ILE A 19 27.57 -9.96 -5.04
CA ILE A 19 27.13 -11.27 -4.53
C ILE A 19 28.33 -12.24 -4.39
N ARG A 20 29.24 -12.24 -5.36
CA ARG A 20 30.46 -13.08 -5.29
C ARG A 20 31.44 -12.68 -4.17
N ARG A 21 31.51 -11.39 -3.86
CA ARG A 21 32.36 -10.87 -2.80
C ARG A 21 31.81 -11.16 -1.43
N GLU A 22 30.52 -10.86 -1.23
CA GLU A 22 29.85 -11.00 0.07
C GLU A 22 29.49 -12.46 0.40
N LYS A 23 29.36 -13.33 -0.61
CA LYS A 23 29.00 -14.75 -0.49
C LYS A 23 27.78 -14.97 0.44
N PRO A 24 26.64 -14.29 0.21
CA PRO A 24 25.47 -14.46 1.04
C PRO A 24 24.87 -15.86 0.87
N ASP A 25 24.22 -16.38 1.89
CA ASP A 25 23.44 -17.62 1.82
C ASP A 25 22.15 -17.43 1.01
N VAL A 26 21.53 -16.24 1.12
CA VAL A 26 20.28 -15.91 0.46
C VAL A 26 20.38 -14.55 -0.24
N VAL A 27 19.86 -14.48 -1.47
CA VAL A 27 19.62 -13.23 -2.19
C VAL A 27 18.11 -13.07 -2.40
N HIS A 28 17.52 -12.11 -1.71
CA HIS A 28 16.11 -11.81 -1.80
C HIS A 28 15.89 -10.56 -2.65
N THR A 29 15.04 -10.67 -3.66
CA THR A 29 14.76 -9.59 -4.61
C THR A 29 13.29 -9.17 -4.55
N HIS A 30 13.05 -7.90 -4.88
CA HIS A 30 11.73 -7.29 -4.91
C HIS A 30 11.54 -6.53 -6.23
N LEU A 31 10.32 -6.53 -6.76
CA LEU A 31 9.93 -5.77 -7.95
C LEU A 31 10.85 -6.07 -9.15
N ARG A 32 11.40 -5.01 -9.77
CA ARG A 32 12.28 -5.14 -10.95
C ARG A 32 13.70 -5.59 -10.61
N ALA A 33 14.08 -5.72 -9.33
CA ALA A 33 15.43 -6.11 -8.94
C ALA A 33 15.79 -7.53 -9.43
N ILE A 34 14.81 -8.40 -9.63
CA ILE A 34 14.97 -9.75 -10.19
C ILE A 34 15.76 -9.76 -11.51
N MET A 35 15.63 -8.71 -12.32
CA MET A 35 16.34 -8.60 -13.59
C MET A 35 17.86 -8.51 -13.41
N TYR A 36 18.33 -7.95 -12.29
CA TYR A 36 19.74 -7.66 -12.05
C TYR A 36 20.52 -8.82 -11.41
N ILE A 37 19.84 -9.91 -11.03
CA ILE A 37 20.49 -11.11 -10.48
C ILE A 37 20.68 -12.22 -11.53
N ALA A 38 20.28 -11.99 -12.79
CA ALA A 38 20.29 -13.01 -13.84
C ALA A 38 21.66 -13.73 -13.97
N PHE A 39 22.78 -13.00 -13.97
CA PHE A 39 24.12 -13.61 -14.02
C PHE A 39 24.51 -14.39 -12.76
N ALA A 40 24.00 -13.98 -11.59
CA ALA A 40 24.27 -14.70 -10.36
C ALA A 40 23.54 -16.05 -10.33
N ILE A 41 22.29 -16.06 -10.80
CA ILE A 41 21.46 -17.27 -10.90
C ILE A 41 22.08 -18.32 -11.83
N MET A 42 22.53 -17.90 -13.02
CA MET A 42 23.09 -18.82 -14.03
C MET A 42 24.37 -19.56 -13.55
N ARG A 43 25.04 -19.06 -12.53
CA ARG A 43 26.35 -19.60 -12.09
C ARG A 43 26.28 -20.56 -10.90
N LYS A 44 25.12 -21.06 -10.49
CA LYS A 44 24.89 -22.09 -9.44
C LYS A 44 25.92 -22.04 -8.33
N ASN A 45 26.04 -20.91 -7.64
CA ASN A 45 27.10 -20.65 -6.64
C ASN A 45 26.68 -21.03 -5.20
N GLY A 46 25.69 -21.91 -5.05
CA GLY A 46 25.18 -22.33 -3.74
C GLY A 46 24.27 -21.29 -3.03
N VAL A 47 24.07 -20.12 -3.62
CA VAL A 47 23.23 -19.05 -3.06
C VAL A 47 21.75 -19.35 -3.35
N MET A 48 20.90 -19.31 -2.33
CA MET A 48 19.46 -19.37 -2.50
C MET A 48 18.92 -18.04 -3.04
N HIS A 49 18.10 -18.07 -4.08
CA HIS A 49 17.48 -16.88 -4.64
C HIS A 49 15.98 -16.89 -4.38
N CYS A 50 15.46 -15.83 -3.75
CA CYS A 50 14.05 -15.61 -3.51
C CYS A 50 13.56 -14.33 -4.21
N HIS A 51 12.28 -14.29 -4.56
CA HIS A 51 11.64 -13.11 -5.15
C HIS A 51 10.23 -12.91 -4.60
N THR A 52 9.99 -11.74 -3.99
CA THR A 52 8.63 -11.39 -3.56
C THR A 52 7.85 -10.73 -4.70
N VAL A 53 6.70 -11.32 -5.00
CA VAL A 53 5.70 -10.79 -5.93
C VAL A 53 4.75 -9.87 -5.15
N HIS A 54 4.93 -8.57 -5.32
CA HIS A 54 4.22 -7.54 -4.54
C HIS A 54 2.84 -7.18 -5.09
N ASN A 55 2.55 -7.58 -6.33
CA ASN A 55 1.32 -7.22 -7.04
C ASN A 55 0.74 -8.45 -7.73
N ALA A 56 -0.37 -8.26 -8.47
CA ALA A 56 -0.81 -9.30 -9.39
C ALA A 56 0.33 -9.62 -10.37
N ALA A 57 0.57 -10.92 -10.59
CA ALA A 57 1.73 -11.43 -11.29
C ALA A 57 1.86 -10.91 -12.73
N ASP A 58 0.74 -10.74 -13.42
CA ASP A 58 0.67 -10.17 -14.78
C ASP A 58 1.11 -8.70 -14.80
N LYS A 59 0.69 -7.90 -13.80
CA LYS A 59 1.06 -6.48 -13.67
C LYS A 59 2.52 -6.31 -13.26
N GLU A 60 3.01 -7.16 -12.36
CA GLU A 60 4.41 -7.08 -11.92
C GLU A 60 5.38 -7.61 -12.97
N ALA A 61 4.99 -8.61 -13.76
CA ALA A 61 5.80 -9.10 -14.87
C ALA A 61 6.14 -8.00 -15.87
N GLY A 62 5.33 -6.95 -15.93
CA GLY A 62 5.52 -5.75 -16.77
C GLY A 62 5.62 -6.13 -18.24
N GLY A 63 4.91 -5.48 -19.14
CA GLY A 63 4.68 -5.83 -20.55
C GLY A 63 5.87 -6.22 -21.47
N SER A 64 7.03 -6.58 -20.91
CA SER A 64 8.15 -7.15 -21.67
C SER A 64 8.07 -8.68 -21.68
N PHE A 65 7.81 -9.24 -22.86
CA PHE A 65 7.78 -10.68 -23.10
C PHE A 65 9.07 -11.38 -22.62
N ILE A 66 10.23 -10.73 -22.82
CA ILE A 66 11.54 -11.26 -22.42
C ILE A 66 11.65 -11.38 -20.88
N SER A 67 11.25 -10.33 -20.14
CA SER A 67 11.33 -10.36 -18.67
C SER A 67 10.35 -11.36 -18.06
N SER A 68 9.17 -11.47 -18.63
CA SER A 68 8.16 -12.44 -18.22
C SER A 68 8.60 -13.87 -18.49
N GLY A 69 9.12 -14.15 -19.68
CA GLY A 69 9.66 -15.46 -20.05
C GLY A 69 10.84 -15.91 -19.16
N MET A 70 11.76 -14.99 -18.86
CA MET A 70 12.88 -15.24 -17.97
C MET A 70 12.40 -15.58 -16.53
N ARG A 71 11.44 -14.80 -15.99
CA ARG A 71 10.85 -15.08 -14.66
C ARG A 71 10.20 -16.46 -14.64
N LYS A 72 9.33 -16.73 -15.62
CA LYS A 72 8.65 -18.03 -15.77
C LYS A 72 9.65 -19.17 -15.80
N PHE A 73 10.69 -19.07 -16.61
CA PHE A 73 11.76 -20.06 -16.70
C PHE A 73 12.45 -20.27 -15.35
N CYS A 74 12.89 -19.21 -14.69
CA CYS A 74 13.60 -19.29 -13.41
C CYS A 74 12.73 -19.90 -12.29
N PHE A 75 11.44 -19.57 -12.25
CA PHE A 75 10.52 -20.11 -11.25
C PHE A 75 10.27 -21.61 -11.49
N HIS A 76 9.94 -22.01 -12.73
CA HIS A 76 9.67 -23.41 -13.06
C HIS A 76 10.88 -24.34 -12.86
N HIS A 77 12.12 -23.83 -13.05
CA HIS A 77 13.33 -24.61 -12.84
C HIS A 77 13.86 -24.53 -11.40
N GLY A 78 13.14 -23.89 -10.49
CA GLY A 78 13.54 -23.74 -9.09
C GLY A 78 14.82 -22.90 -8.88
N TRP A 79 15.17 -22.06 -9.86
CA TRP A 79 16.35 -21.18 -9.74
C TRP A 79 16.05 -19.96 -8.86
N ILE A 80 14.80 -19.58 -8.75
CA ILE A 80 14.31 -18.55 -7.85
C ILE A 80 13.03 -19.09 -7.20
N THR A 81 12.96 -18.99 -5.88
CA THR A 81 11.75 -19.29 -5.13
C THR A 81 10.85 -18.04 -5.13
N PRO A 82 9.69 -18.07 -5.80
CA PRO A 82 8.72 -16.98 -5.71
C PRO A 82 8.05 -16.97 -4.33
N ILE A 83 7.72 -15.79 -3.83
CA ILE A 83 6.97 -15.61 -2.59
C ILE A 83 5.83 -14.63 -2.88
N THR A 84 4.60 -15.01 -2.57
CA THR A 84 3.41 -14.14 -2.70
C THR A 84 3.04 -13.54 -1.35
N ILE A 85 2.33 -12.39 -1.36
CA ILE A 85 2.08 -11.61 -0.14
C ILE A 85 0.61 -11.50 0.26
N SER A 86 -0.29 -12.11 -0.52
CA SER A 86 -1.73 -12.11 -0.28
C SER A 86 -2.39 -13.26 -1.05
N ALA A 87 -3.61 -13.64 -0.68
CA ALA A 87 -4.38 -14.66 -1.38
C ALA A 87 -4.64 -14.28 -2.85
N GLU A 88 -4.92 -13.00 -3.13
CA GLU A 88 -5.08 -12.51 -4.50
C GLU A 88 -3.78 -12.58 -5.29
N SER A 89 -2.63 -12.20 -4.71
CA SER A 89 -1.34 -12.30 -5.39
C SER A 89 -0.99 -13.75 -5.71
N LEU A 90 -1.30 -14.70 -4.80
CA LEU A 90 -1.13 -16.13 -5.03
C LEU A 90 -2.05 -16.65 -6.14
N HIS A 91 -3.33 -16.26 -6.12
CA HIS A 91 -4.28 -16.62 -7.18
C HIS A 91 -3.81 -16.10 -8.55
N SER A 92 -3.43 -14.83 -8.63
CA SER A 92 -2.86 -14.23 -9.84
C SER A 92 -1.57 -14.94 -10.29
N PHE A 93 -0.71 -15.31 -9.34
CA PHE A 93 0.53 -16.02 -9.60
C PHE A 93 0.27 -17.41 -10.21
N ARG A 94 -0.64 -18.20 -9.61
CA ARG A 94 -1.06 -19.49 -10.14
C ARG A 94 -1.60 -19.37 -11.56
N LYS A 95 -2.48 -18.39 -11.79
CA LYS A 95 -3.08 -18.15 -13.11
C LYS A 95 -2.04 -17.76 -14.16
N TYR A 96 -1.09 -16.89 -13.81
CA TYR A 96 -0.13 -16.33 -14.77
C TYR A 96 1.05 -17.27 -15.05
N TYR A 97 1.63 -17.88 -13.99
CA TYR A 97 2.80 -18.75 -14.13
C TYR A 97 2.46 -20.24 -14.23
N GLY A 98 1.25 -20.67 -13.88
CA GLY A 98 0.82 -22.08 -13.92
C GLY A 98 1.50 -22.95 -12.87
N MET A 99 1.89 -22.37 -11.73
CA MET A 99 2.54 -23.07 -10.63
C MET A 99 2.14 -22.47 -9.27
N ASP A 100 2.42 -23.17 -8.20
CA ASP A 100 2.20 -22.69 -6.82
C ASP A 100 3.41 -21.93 -6.27
N ALA A 101 3.17 -21.15 -5.22
CA ALA A 101 4.20 -20.40 -4.51
C ALA A 101 3.85 -20.31 -3.02
N PRO A 102 4.83 -20.30 -2.12
CA PRO A 102 4.61 -19.97 -0.71
C PRO A 102 4.03 -18.55 -0.58
N MET A 103 3.11 -18.40 0.37
CA MET A 103 2.51 -17.13 0.71
C MET A 103 3.01 -16.68 2.08
N ILE A 104 3.57 -15.47 2.12
CA ILE A 104 4.03 -14.83 3.36
C ILE A 104 3.47 -13.41 3.34
N PHE A 105 2.54 -13.12 4.23
CA PHE A 105 1.95 -11.79 4.34
C PHE A 105 3.02 -10.74 4.66
N ASN A 106 2.84 -9.54 4.13
CA ASN A 106 3.63 -8.40 4.59
C ASN A 106 3.40 -8.19 6.09
N GLY A 107 4.48 -7.89 6.80
CA GLY A 107 4.47 -7.57 8.22
C GLY A 107 5.11 -6.22 8.49
N ARG A 108 4.67 -5.56 9.54
CA ARG A 108 5.27 -4.34 10.07
C ARG A 108 5.30 -4.44 11.59
N ASN A 109 6.45 -4.15 12.17
CA ASN A 109 6.49 -3.98 13.62
C ASN A 109 5.92 -2.61 13.96
N VAL A 110 4.78 -2.61 14.64
CA VAL A 110 4.09 -1.39 15.09
C VAL A 110 3.94 -1.47 16.59
N ASP A 111 4.44 -0.47 17.29
CA ASP A 111 4.20 -0.35 18.73
C ASP A 111 2.81 0.27 18.98
N ALA A 112 1.86 -0.58 19.35
CA ALA A 112 0.51 -0.13 19.72
C ALA A 112 0.51 0.82 20.93
N GLY A 113 1.53 0.71 21.81
CA GLY A 113 1.74 1.58 22.97
C GLY A 113 2.45 2.90 22.66
N MET A 114 2.85 3.14 21.40
CA MET A 114 3.58 4.35 21.05
C MET A 114 2.90 5.62 21.56
N LEU A 115 3.68 6.54 22.08
CA LEU A 115 3.20 7.86 22.49
C LEU A 115 3.15 8.79 21.29
N VAL A 116 2.10 9.60 21.22
CA VAL A 116 2.00 10.69 20.26
C VAL A 116 2.71 11.91 20.84
N SER A 117 3.56 12.54 20.04
CA SER A 117 4.26 13.76 20.44
C SER A 117 3.29 14.91 20.71
N ASP A 118 3.67 15.82 21.61
CA ASP A 118 2.83 16.97 21.91
C ASP A 118 2.70 17.92 20.72
N GLU A 119 3.72 17.96 19.86
CA GLU A 119 3.67 18.69 18.60
C GLU A 119 2.53 18.17 17.69
N VAL A 120 2.43 16.85 17.48
CA VAL A 120 1.36 16.26 16.65
C VAL A 120 0.00 16.43 17.31
N LYS A 121 -0.10 16.28 18.65
CA LYS A 121 -1.36 16.53 19.37
C LYS A 121 -1.86 17.95 19.15
N GLU A 122 -0.96 18.94 19.20
CA GLU A 122 -1.34 20.33 18.98
C GLU A 122 -1.73 20.61 17.53
N GLN A 123 -0.93 20.11 16.58
CA GLN A 123 -1.27 20.21 15.15
C GLN A 123 -2.60 19.52 14.82
N PHE A 124 -2.90 18.40 15.48
CA PHE A 124 -4.12 17.63 15.20
C PHE A 124 -5.39 18.35 15.64
N LYS A 125 -5.32 19.26 16.63
CA LYS A 125 -6.48 20.04 17.10
C LYS A 125 -7.12 20.89 16.00
N GLN A 126 -6.33 21.40 15.06
CA GLN A 126 -6.86 22.21 13.95
C GLN A 126 -7.75 21.41 12.98
N TYR A 127 -7.65 20.07 12.99
CA TYR A 127 -8.43 19.19 12.13
C TYR A 127 -9.72 18.69 12.79
N ARG A 128 -9.86 18.91 14.11
CA ARG A 128 -11.06 18.62 14.88
C ARG A 128 -11.77 19.93 15.22
N HIS A 129 -12.70 20.36 14.33
CA HIS A 129 -13.41 21.62 14.49
C HIS A 129 -14.34 21.61 15.69
N THR A 130 -14.86 20.42 16.04
CA THR A 130 -15.67 20.15 17.23
C THR A 130 -15.22 18.83 17.89
N ASN A 131 -15.75 18.55 19.09
CA ASN A 131 -15.54 17.25 19.74
C ASN A 131 -16.21 16.06 19.00
N LYS A 132 -17.05 16.35 17.99
CA LYS A 132 -17.74 15.34 17.17
C LYS A 132 -17.09 15.13 15.81
N THR A 133 -16.13 15.99 15.41
CA THR A 133 -15.44 15.87 14.12
C THR A 133 -14.73 14.53 14.00
N ARG A 134 -15.06 13.76 12.99
CA ARG A 134 -14.34 12.52 12.64
C ARG A 134 -13.22 12.83 11.66
N VAL A 135 -12.01 12.40 12.00
CA VAL A 135 -10.81 12.62 11.19
C VAL A 135 -10.41 11.32 10.50
N LEU A 136 -10.50 11.33 9.17
CA LEU A 136 -10.09 10.21 8.32
C LEU A 136 -8.66 10.43 7.85
N ILE A 137 -7.82 9.39 7.90
CA ILE A 137 -6.43 9.44 7.45
C ILE A 137 -6.26 8.63 6.17
N SER A 138 -5.85 9.29 5.10
CA SER A 138 -5.46 8.64 3.84
C SER A 138 -3.94 8.66 3.72
N LEU A 139 -3.28 7.61 4.24
CA LEU A 139 -1.82 7.49 4.21
C LEU A 139 -1.39 6.73 2.96
N ALA A 140 -1.16 7.47 1.88
CA ALA A 140 -0.67 6.96 0.61
C ALA A 140 -0.18 8.12 -0.27
N ARG A 141 0.78 7.84 -1.16
CA ARG A 141 1.13 8.82 -2.21
C ARG A 141 -0.10 9.12 -3.07
N ILE A 142 -0.23 10.35 -3.54
CA ILE A 142 -1.29 10.75 -4.48
C ILE A 142 -1.02 10.09 -5.83
N ASP A 143 -1.90 9.16 -6.22
CA ASP A 143 -1.69 8.27 -7.37
C ASP A 143 -3.07 7.79 -7.88
N PRO A 144 -3.30 7.68 -9.20
CA PRO A 144 -4.56 7.25 -9.77
C PRO A 144 -5.10 5.93 -9.22
N VAL A 145 -4.20 5.00 -8.85
CA VAL A 145 -4.59 3.72 -8.23
C VAL A 145 -5.20 3.92 -6.84
N LYS A 146 -4.75 4.94 -6.09
CA LYS A 146 -5.22 5.24 -4.73
C LYS A 146 -6.52 6.03 -4.68
N ARG A 147 -6.88 6.72 -5.78
CA ARG A 147 -8.16 7.38 -6.00
C ARG A 147 -8.56 8.41 -4.93
N GLN A 148 -7.61 9.18 -4.42
CA GLN A 148 -7.85 10.18 -3.37
C GLN A 148 -8.92 11.21 -3.77
N THR A 149 -9.05 11.55 -5.06
CA THR A 149 -10.11 12.46 -5.55
C THR A 149 -11.51 11.85 -5.36
N LEU A 150 -11.66 10.52 -5.44
CA LEU A 150 -12.92 9.86 -5.09
C LEU A 150 -13.23 10.04 -3.59
N LEU A 151 -12.23 9.83 -2.72
CA LEU A 151 -12.41 10.02 -1.28
C LEU A 151 -12.80 11.47 -0.98
N ALA A 152 -12.15 12.45 -1.61
CA ALA A 152 -12.49 13.87 -1.45
C ALA A 152 -13.95 14.16 -1.85
N ARG A 153 -14.43 13.63 -2.99
CA ARG A 153 -15.84 13.78 -3.39
C ARG A 153 -16.80 13.17 -2.38
N VAL A 154 -16.48 12.00 -1.83
CA VAL A 154 -17.27 11.34 -0.79
C VAL A 154 -17.33 12.20 0.47
N VAL A 155 -16.20 12.74 0.92
CA VAL A 155 -16.11 13.62 2.09
C VAL A 155 -16.97 14.88 1.87
N MET A 156 -16.83 15.54 0.73
CA MET A 156 -17.60 16.74 0.41
C MET A 156 -19.11 16.47 0.28
N ARG A 157 -19.50 15.29 -0.19
CA ARG A 157 -20.92 14.88 -0.21
C ARG A 157 -21.47 14.72 1.21
N LEU A 158 -20.72 14.00 2.07
CA LEU A 158 -21.13 13.79 3.47
C LEU A 158 -21.17 15.11 4.25
N LYS A 159 -20.20 16.01 4.04
CA LYS A 159 -20.24 17.35 4.65
C LYS A 159 -21.51 18.12 4.26
N ARG A 160 -21.92 18.07 3.00
CA ARG A 160 -23.20 18.68 2.55
C ARG A 160 -24.44 18.03 3.18
N GLU A 161 -24.36 16.78 3.60
CA GLU A 161 -25.40 16.07 4.34
C GLU A 161 -25.38 16.38 5.86
N GLY A 162 -24.46 17.24 6.31
CA GLY A 162 -24.35 17.68 7.71
C GLY A 162 -23.46 16.84 8.59
N TYR A 163 -22.67 15.90 8.02
CA TYR A 163 -21.65 15.18 8.79
C TYR A 163 -20.45 16.09 9.05
N ASP A 164 -19.93 16.03 10.26
CA ASP A 164 -18.72 16.75 10.67
C ASP A 164 -17.51 15.82 10.54
N LEU A 165 -16.74 16.01 9.47
CA LEU A 165 -15.58 15.16 9.16
C LEU A 165 -14.51 15.94 8.41
N THR A 166 -13.25 15.50 8.60
CA THR A 166 -12.07 15.98 7.90
C THR A 166 -11.29 14.79 7.35
N VAL A 167 -10.69 14.90 6.17
CA VAL A 167 -9.74 13.93 5.65
C VAL A 167 -8.36 14.55 5.53
N LEU A 168 -7.35 13.83 6.07
CA LEU A 168 -5.94 14.18 5.95
C LEU A 168 -5.29 13.28 4.89
N PHE A 169 -4.85 13.86 3.79
CA PHE A 169 -4.06 13.19 2.77
C PHE A 169 -2.57 13.31 3.13
N ILE A 170 -1.96 12.19 3.50
CA ILE A 170 -0.56 12.11 3.92
C ILE A 170 0.20 11.24 2.92
N GLY A 171 1.23 11.80 2.27
CA GLY A 171 2.08 11.12 1.30
C GLY A 171 2.51 11.99 0.13
N GLY A 172 3.46 11.48 -0.65
CA GLY A 172 4.05 12.23 -1.76
C GLY A 172 3.09 12.47 -2.93
N GLU A 173 3.22 13.63 -3.54
CA GLU A 173 2.42 14.10 -4.67
C GLU A 173 3.03 13.59 -5.99
N ARG A 174 2.60 12.43 -6.48
CA ARG A 174 3.09 11.86 -7.73
C ARG A 174 2.31 12.28 -8.96
N ASP A 175 1.01 12.51 -8.80
CA ASP A 175 0.13 12.94 -9.87
C ASP A 175 -0.24 14.41 -9.66
N ALA A 176 0.32 15.28 -10.52
CA ALA A 176 0.13 16.72 -10.41
C ALA A 176 -1.32 17.15 -10.67
N GLN A 177 -2.03 16.43 -11.58
CA GLN A 177 -3.42 16.76 -11.91
C GLN A 177 -4.35 16.43 -10.73
N MET A 178 -4.22 15.24 -10.15
CA MET A 178 -4.97 14.86 -8.96
C MET A 178 -4.66 15.76 -7.77
N THR A 179 -3.39 16.14 -7.59
CA THR A 179 -2.99 17.07 -6.53
C THR A 179 -3.64 18.44 -6.72
N ALA A 180 -3.65 18.96 -7.94
CA ALA A 180 -4.34 20.22 -8.26
C ALA A 180 -5.86 20.12 -8.01
N GLU A 181 -6.50 19.02 -8.40
CA GLU A 181 -7.92 18.75 -8.12
C GLU A 181 -8.19 18.76 -6.61
N LEU A 182 -7.39 18.04 -5.82
CA LEU A 182 -7.56 18.01 -4.37
C LEU A 182 -7.38 19.39 -3.72
N ARG A 183 -6.41 20.18 -4.17
CA ARG A 183 -6.21 21.56 -3.69
C ARG A 183 -7.33 22.51 -4.10
N SER A 184 -8.00 22.24 -5.22
CA SER A 184 -9.09 23.09 -5.72
C SER A 184 -10.36 23.07 -4.85
N TYR A 185 -10.52 22.08 -3.98
CA TYR A 185 -11.64 22.05 -3.04
C TYR A 185 -11.61 23.25 -2.09
N ASN A 186 -10.42 23.73 -1.70
CA ASN A 186 -10.24 24.87 -0.81
C ASN A 186 -11.21 24.86 0.39
N ASP A 187 -11.32 23.70 1.02
CA ASP A 187 -12.24 23.41 2.11
C ASP A 187 -11.50 22.79 3.29
N GLU A 188 -11.83 23.20 4.50
CA GLU A 188 -11.21 22.71 5.73
C GLU A 188 -11.34 21.20 5.95
N ALA A 189 -12.36 20.57 5.35
CA ALA A 189 -12.54 19.11 5.39
C ALA A 189 -11.53 18.34 4.51
N ILE A 190 -10.77 19.03 3.66
CA ILE A 190 -9.81 18.42 2.72
C ILE A 190 -8.41 18.98 3.01
N GLN A 191 -7.56 18.20 3.66
CA GLN A 191 -6.23 18.63 4.05
C GLN A 191 -5.14 17.81 3.38
N LEU A 192 -4.21 18.45 2.67
CA LEU A 192 -3.04 17.83 2.04
C LEU A 192 -1.79 18.16 2.86
N LEU A 193 -1.24 17.15 3.54
CA LEU A 193 -0.10 17.35 4.46
C LEU A 193 1.25 17.01 3.81
N GLY A 194 1.24 16.42 2.60
CA GLY A 194 2.49 15.95 1.98
C GLY A 194 3.12 14.76 2.71
N GLU A 195 4.42 14.58 2.52
CA GLU A 195 5.17 13.52 3.21
C GLU A 195 5.51 13.96 4.64
N LEU A 196 5.20 13.11 5.63
CA LEU A 196 5.51 13.33 7.04
C LEU A 196 6.54 12.33 7.54
N HIS A 197 7.37 12.72 8.50
CA HIS A 197 8.35 11.83 9.14
C HIS A 197 7.70 10.88 10.16
N ASN A 198 6.56 11.26 10.72
CA ASN A 198 5.86 10.56 11.80
C ASN A 198 4.40 10.22 11.46
N PRO A 199 4.10 9.58 10.30
CA PRO A 199 2.73 9.33 9.86
C PRO A 199 1.95 8.40 10.80
N LEU A 200 2.63 7.54 11.57
CA LEU A 200 2.00 6.65 12.54
C LEU A 200 1.31 7.41 13.68
N GLU A 201 1.85 8.54 14.10
CA GLU A 201 1.24 9.40 15.12
C GLU A 201 -0.09 9.97 14.62
N TYR A 202 -0.16 10.36 13.34
CA TYR A 202 -1.41 10.81 12.71
C TYR A 202 -2.43 9.69 12.57
N LEU A 203 -2.00 8.48 12.20
CA LEU A 203 -2.87 7.31 12.21
C LEU A 203 -3.45 7.04 13.59
N LYS A 204 -2.62 7.12 14.64
CA LYS A 204 -3.04 6.90 16.03
C LYS A 204 -4.03 7.95 16.53
N MET A 205 -3.96 9.19 16.04
CA MET A 205 -4.86 10.28 16.38
C MET A 205 -6.14 10.30 15.53
N GLY A 206 -6.12 9.66 14.35
CA GLY A 206 -7.25 9.57 13.44
C GLY A 206 -8.32 8.57 13.90
N ASP A 207 -9.56 8.81 13.50
CA ASP A 207 -10.68 7.90 13.82
C ASP A 207 -10.76 6.75 12.82
N ALA A 208 -10.39 6.97 11.55
CA ALA A 208 -10.36 5.92 10.53
C ALA A 208 -9.21 6.09 9.54
N TYR A 209 -8.69 4.95 9.08
CA TYR A 209 -7.81 4.87 7.93
C TYR A 209 -8.63 4.65 6.67
N ALA A 210 -8.66 5.63 5.77
CA ALA A 210 -9.47 5.64 4.56
C ALA A 210 -8.65 5.30 3.31
N LEU A 211 -8.95 4.16 2.68
CA LEU A 211 -8.26 3.70 1.47
C LEU A 211 -9.28 3.22 0.42
N CYS A 212 -9.46 4.01 -0.64
CA CYS A 212 -10.42 3.74 -1.72
C CYS A 212 -9.76 3.25 -3.02
N SER A 213 -8.65 2.56 -2.91
CA SER A 213 -7.85 2.08 -4.04
C SER A 213 -8.64 1.22 -5.02
N SER A 214 -8.28 1.30 -6.31
CA SER A 214 -8.78 0.39 -7.33
C SER A 214 -8.02 -0.94 -7.39
N TYR A 215 -6.82 -0.96 -6.81
CA TYR A 215 -5.94 -2.12 -6.78
C TYR A 215 -4.90 -1.99 -5.66
N GLU A 216 -4.59 -3.09 -4.98
CA GLU A 216 -3.51 -3.21 -3.99
C GLU A 216 -2.84 -4.58 -4.05
N GLY A 217 -1.63 -4.68 -3.52
CA GLY A 217 -1.05 -5.95 -3.11
C GLY A 217 -1.45 -6.26 -1.66
N MET A 218 -0.59 -5.90 -0.73
CA MET A 218 -0.86 -5.83 0.72
C MET A 218 -0.33 -4.48 1.20
N PRO A 219 -1.20 -3.47 1.44
CA PRO A 219 -0.75 -2.13 1.82
C PRO A 219 -0.12 -2.13 3.21
N ILE A 220 1.13 -1.69 3.32
CA ILE A 220 1.82 -1.57 4.62
C ILE A 220 1.11 -0.55 5.52
N SER A 221 0.63 0.57 4.95
CA SER A 221 -0.10 1.59 5.71
C SER A 221 -1.40 1.08 6.32
N LEU A 222 -2.05 0.07 5.74
CA LEU A 222 -3.19 -0.62 6.36
C LEU A 222 -2.76 -1.41 7.60
N ILE A 223 -1.65 -2.15 7.50
CA ILE A 223 -1.10 -2.90 8.64
C ILE A 223 -0.69 -1.94 9.77
N GLU A 224 -0.08 -0.82 9.41
CA GLU A 224 0.29 0.25 10.33
C GLU A 224 -0.93 0.86 11.01
N ALA A 225 -2.00 1.16 10.26
CA ALA A 225 -3.25 1.70 10.79
C ALA A 225 -3.91 0.74 11.81
N ILE A 226 -4.06 -0.54 11.44
CA ILE A 226 -4.60 -1.57 12.35
C ILE A 226 -3.71 -1.69 13.60
N GLY A 227 -2.38 -1.68 13.42
CA GLY A 227 -1.42 -1.81 14.52
C GLY A 227 -1.48 -0.70 15.55
N VAL A 228 -1.87 0.53 15.17
CA VAL A 228 -2.08 1.65 16.11
C VAL A 228 -3.53 1.81 16.56
N GLY A 229 -4.44 0.94 16.12
CA GLY A 229 -5.86 0.98 16.49
C GLY A 229 -6.73 1.91 15.65
N CYS A 230 -6.25 2.38 14.50
CA CYS A 230 -7.04 3.19 13.57
C CYS A 230 -7.95 2.29 12.72
N ILE A 231 -9.26 2.57 12.72
CA ILE A 231 -10.27 1.71 12.08
C ILE A 231 -10.15 1.77 10.55
N PRO A 232 -9.90 0.66 9.84
CA PRO A 232 -9.84 0.68 8.39
C PRO A 232 -11.21 0.82 7.75
N VAL A 233 -11.32 1.73 6.77
CA VAL A 233 -12.48 1.94 5.88
C VAL A 233 -11.95 1.84 4.45
N CYS A 234 -12.13 0.68 3.82
CA CYS A 234 -11.39 0.33 2.61
C CYS A 234 -12.29 -0.21 1.49
N THR A 235 -11.78 -0.14 0.25
CA THR A 235 -12.31 -0.93 -0.87
C THR A 235 -11.80 -2.38 -0.79
N PRO A 236 -12.60 -3.38 -1.24
CA PRO A 236 -12.27 -4.80 -1.13
C PRO A 236 -11.32 -5.26 -2.25
N VAL A 237 -10.08 -4.78 -2.24
CA VAL A 237 -9.11 -5.09 -3.29
C VAL A 237 -7.81 -5.65 -2.73
N GLY A 238 -7.18 -6.57 -3.45
CA GLY A 238 -5.89 -7.14 -3.08
C GLY A 238 -5.91 -7.83 -1.73
N GLY A 239 -4.80 -7.75 -1.03
CA GLY A 239 -4.67 -8.30 0.31
C GLY A 239 -5.44 -7.56 1.41
N ILE A 240 -6.18 -6.50 1.09
CA ILE A 240 -7.04 -5.82 2.07
C ILE A 240 -8.07 -6.79 2.63
N VAL A 241 -8.68 -7.61 1.78
CA VAL A 241 -9.71 -8.59 2.18
C VAL A 241 -9.15 -9.75 3.01
N ASP A 242 -7.83 -9.95 3.00
CA ASP A 242 -7.17 -10.98 3.81
C ASP A 242 -7.02 -10.53 5.28
N VAL A 243 -7.09 -9.24 5.58
CA VAL A 243 -6.85 -8.67 6.92
C VAL A 243 -8.00 -7.84 7.47
N VAL A 244 -8.86 -7.27 6.62
CA VAL A 244 -10.04 -6.51 7.04
C VAL A 244 -11.29 -7.39 6.93
N HIS A 245 -11.90 -7.67 8.06
CA HIS A 245 -13.17 -8.39 8.16
C HIS A 245 -14.29 -7.41 8.41
N ASN A 246 -15.17 -7.28 7.40
CA ASN A 246 -16.21 -6.24 7.38
C ASN A 246 -17.15 -6.31 8.59
N GLY A 247 -17.17 -5.25 9.39
CA GLY A 247 -18.00 -5.15 10.60
C GLY A 247 -17.37 -5.76 11.86
N GLU A 248 -16.17 -6.37 11.78
CA GLU A 248 -15.44 -6.94 12.93
C GLU A 248 -14.26 -6.05 13.32
N ASN A 249 -13.32 -5.85 12.41
CA ASN A 249 -12.12 -5.04 12.64
C ASN A 249 -11.98 -3.86 11.68
N GLY A 250 -13.01 -3.57 10.90
CA GLY A 250 -13.06 -2.47 9.93
C GLY A 250 -14.25 -2.54 9.01
N PHE A 251 -14.24 -1.70 8.00
CA PHE A 251 -15.32 -1.57 7.02
C PHE A 251 -14.79 -1.80 5.61
N LEU A 252 -15.42 -2.73 4.89
CA LEU A 252 -15.22 -2.93 3.46
C LEU A 252 -16.43 -2.43 2.69
N SER A 253 -16.21 -1.75 1.58
CA SER A 253 -17.26 -1.41 0.64
C SER A 253 -17.70 -2.65 -0.17
N ASP A 254 -18.94 -2.65 -0.69
CA ASP A 254 -19.43 -3.76 -1.51
C ASP A 254 -18.73 -3.85 -2.87
N GLY A 255 -17.99 -2.80 -3.25
CA GLY A 255 -17.20 -2.73 -4.48
C GLY A 255 -16.36 -1.47 -4.53
N ILE A 256 -15.68 -1.25 -5.66
CA ILE A 256 -14.76 -0.12 -5.83
C ILE A 256 -15.43 1.18 -6.28
N GLY A 257 -16.76 1.17 -6.48
CA GLY A 257 -17.53 2.34 -6.94
C GLY A 257 -17.65 3.44 -5.87
N GLU A 258 -17.84 4.69 -6.30
CA GLU A 258 -17.96 5.84 -5.42
C GLU A 258 -19.17 5.72 -4.48
N GLU A 259 -20.32 5.29 -5.00
CA GLU A 259 -21.53 5.11 -4.20
C GLU A 259 -21.38 4.02 -3.13
N SER A 260 -20.69 2.92 -3.46
CA SER A 260 -20.42 1.85 -2.51
C SER A 260 -19.49 2.35 -1.40
N TYR A 261 -18.43 3.10 -1.76
CA TYR A 261 -17.50 3.65 -0.79
C TYR A 261 -18.15 4.74 0.09
N TYR A 262 -19.00 5.59 -0.50
CA TYR A 262 -19.80 6.57 0.25
C TYR A 262 -20.67 5.91 1.33
N LYS A 263 -21.42 4.86 0.97
CA LYS A 263 -22.24 4.12 1.95
C LYS A 263 -21.39 3.53 3.08
N THR A 264 -20.19 3.10 2.77
CA THR A 264 -19.26 2.51 3.76
C THR A 264 -18.72 3.56 4.72
N VAL A 265 -18.29 4.72 4.22
CA VAL A 265 -17.88 5.84 5.07
C VAL A 265 -19.05 6.31 5.95
N LYS A 266 -20.24 6.42 5.37
CA LYS A 266 -21.46 6.80 6.11
C LYS A 266 -21.79 5.82 7.24
N ARG A 267 -21.63 4.50 6.99
CA ARG A 267 -21.82 3.48 8.01
C ARG A 267 -20.78 3.61 9.15
N PHE A 268 -19.51 3.88 8.82
CA PHE A 268 -18.49 4.19 9.82
C PHE A 268 -18.87 5.42 10.66
N LEU A 269 -19.34 6.51 10.03
CA LEU A 269 -19.74 7.74 10.72
C LEU A 269 -20.97 7.56 11.63
N SER A 270 -21.76 6.51 11.43
CA SER A 270 -22.92 6.20 12.29
C SER A 270 -22.53 5.41 13.56
N LEU A 271 -21.27 5.01 13.73
CA LEU A 271 -20.78 4.41 14.98
C LEU A 271 -20.89 5.42 16.10
N THR A 272 -21.34 4.96 17.26
CA THR A 272 -21.27 5.71 18.53
C THR A 272 -19.90 5.49 19.18
N ASP A 273 -19.50 6.39 20.08
CA ASP A 273 -18.20 6.31 20.76
C ASP A 273 -18.05 5.06 21.69
N VAL A 274 -19.09 4.22 21.77
CA VAL A 274 -19.15 3.00 22.58
C VAL A 274 -19.02 1.72 21.72
N GLN A 275 -18.98 1.84 20.40
CA GLN A 275 -18.84 0.74 19.46
C GLN A 275 -17.44 0.71 18.83
#